data_84b5e00ba7ee9c756ea027188100e791
#
_entry.id   84b5e00ba7ee9c756ea027188100e791
#
_cell.length_a   1.000
_cell.length_b   1.000
_cell.length_c   1.000
_cell.angle_alpha   90.00
_cell.angle_beta   90.00
_cell.angle_gamma   90.00
#
_symmetry.space_group_name_H-M   'P 1'
#
loop_
_entity.id
_entity.type
_entity.pdbx_description
1 polymer ?
#
loop_
_entity_poly.entity_id
_entity_poly.type
_entity_poly.pdbx_seq_one_letter_code
_entity_poly.pdbx_strand_id
1 'polypeptide(L)'
;MFKAELLEKDGLHIIVLSDRSNRIEILPSCGGIMNAWQIMVEGAWKNIVSGYDDQLDFDNNCEKKGFRGCKLSPYVCRIKDGKYKINELEHTIGKFGFDHHNIHGLIYNSVFENTSTHSNNTEALASLVHHYKGNDIGYPYKYSIEIKYKLQSHNQLIIETKLINHHTEAIPISDGWHPYFTLGSLINDCT
;
A
#
# COMPACT_ATOMS: atom_id res chain seq x y z
N MET A 1 -4.71 -5.19 25.15
CA MET A 1 -6.01 -5.32 24.47
C MET A 1 -5.83 -4.77 23.08
N PHE A 2 -6.22 -5.51 22.06
CA PHE A 2 -6.19 -5.05 20.67
C PHE A 2 -7.39 -4.17 20.37
N LYS A 3 -7.19 -3.17 19.49
CA LYS A 3 -8.24 -2.27 19.01
C LYS A 3 -8.10 -2.06 17.51
N ALA A 4 -9.24 -1.92 16.84
CA ALA A 4 -9.34 -1.54 15.44
C ALA A 4 -10.39 -0.42 15.34
N GLU A 5 -9.99 0.75 14.89
CA GLU A 5 -10.78 1.97 14.93
C GLU A 5 -10.77 2.67 13.56
N LEU A 6 -11.91 3.29 13.22
CA LEU A 6 -12.02 4.17 12.05
C LEU A 6 -11.99 5.60 12.57
N LEU A 7 -11.04 6.37 12.10
CA LEU A 7 -10.90 7.78 12.46
C LEU A 7 -11.03 8.64 11.20
N GLU A 8 -11.43 9.89 11.42
CA GLU A 8 -11.37 10.94 10.41
C GLU A 8 -10.50 12.07 10.94
N LYS A 9 -9.49 12.44 10.16
CA LYS A 9 -8.59 13.54 10.48
C LYS A 9 -8.29 14.33 9.21
N ASP A 10 -8.57 15.62 9.21
CA ASP A 10 -8.30 16.54 8.10
C ASP A 10 -8.88 16.05 6.76
N GLY A 11 -10.08 15.43 6.82
CA GLY A 11 -10.77 14.85 5.66
C GLY A 11 -10.24 13.46 5.22
N LEU A 12 -9.24 12.91 5.90
CA LEU A 12 -8.73 11.56 5.67
C LEU A 12 -9.47 10.54 6.54
N HIS A 13 -9.95 9.48 5.90
CA HIS A 13 -10.37 8.28 6.61
C HIS A 13 -9.14 7.42 6.93
N ILE A 14 -8.88 7.22 8.20
CA ILE A 14 -7.73 6.48 8.71
C ILE A 14 -8.23 5.23 9.44
N ILE A 15 -7.68 4.08 9.11
CA ILE A 15 -7.88 2.87 9.91
C ILE A 15 -6.71 2.76 10.87
N VAL A 16 -7.00 2.58 12.16
CA VAL A 16 -5.99 2.41 13.20
C VAL A 16 -6.11 1.03 13.80
N LEU A 17 -5.02 0.25 13.70
CA LEU A 17 -4.87 -0.99 14.45
C LEU A 17 -3.88 -0.75 15.59
N SER A 18 -4.25 -1.10 16.82
CA SER A 18 -3.38 -0.84 17.96
C SER A 18 -3.45 -1.91 19.04
N ASP A 19 -2.38 -1.98 19.82
CA ASP A 19 -2.32 -2.67 21.12
C ASP A 19 -1.62 -1.77 22.16
N ARG A 20 -1.05 -2.34 23.23
CA ARG A 20 -0.33 -1.56 24.25
C ARG A 20 1.01 -0.98 23.75
N SER A 21 1.57 -1.58 22.72
CA SER A 21 2.95 -1.32 22.28
C SER A 21 3.03 -0.91 20.80
N ASN A 22 1.93 -1.03 20.04
CA ASN A 22 1.88 -0.76 18.62
C ASN A 22 0.68 0.10 18.25
N ARG A 23 0.87 0.98 17.28
CA ARG A 23 -0.17 1.73 16.60
C ARG A 23 0.17 1.80 15.11
N ILE A 24 -0.68 1.24 14.28
CA ILE A 24 -0.54 1.20 12.83
C ILE A 24 -1.65 2.08 12.22
N GLU A 25 -1.27 2.99 11.33
CA GLU A 25 -2.21 3.83 10.58
C GLU A 25 -2.21 3.40 9.12
N ILE A 26 -3.40 3.15 8.59
CA ILE A 26 -3.62 2.72 7.21
C ILE A 26 -4.51 3.75 6.52
N LEU A 27 -4.13 4.18 5.30
CA LEU A 27 -4.86 5.16 4.50
C LEU A 27 -5.51 4.50 3.28
N PRO A 28 -6.80 4.16 3.34
CA PRO A 28 -7.51 3.54 2.23
C PRO A 28 -7.54 4.41 0.96
N SER A 29 -7.68 5.73 1.09
CA SER A 29 -7.72 6.67 -0.04
C SER A 29 -6.37 6.85 -0.75
N CYS A 30 -5.28 6.48 -0.10
CA CYS A 30 -3.91 6.61 -0.62
C CYS A 30 -3.31 5.25 -1.03
N GLY A 31 -4.04 4.46 -1.81
CA GLY A 31 -3.54 3.15 -2.25
C GLY A 31 -3.53 2.07 -1.17
N GLY A 32 -4.25 2.26 -0.07
CA GLY A 32 -4.29 1.33 1.04
C GLY A 32 -2.97 1.24 1.83
N ILE A 33 -2.13 2.26 1.80
CA ILE A 33 -0.79 2.24 2.42
C ILE A 33 -0.83 2.13 3.93
N MET A 34 0.22 1.51 4.51
CA MET A 34 0.59 1.68 5.91
C MET A 34 1.36 2.99 6.04
N ASN A 35 0.70 4.03 6.55
CA ASN A 35 1.24 5.38 6.64
C ASN A 35 2.14 5.59 7.87
N ALA A 36 1.84 4.90 8.96
CA ALA A 36 2.64 4.91 10.17
C ALA A 36 2.63 3.54 10.84
N TRP A 37 3.75 3.20 11.46
CA TRP A 37 3.86 2.15 12.46
C TRP A 37 4.63 2.70 13.64
N GLN A 38 3.90 3.02 14.70
CA GLN A 38 4.46 3.51 15.95
C GLN A 38 4.64 2.35 16.92
N ILE A 39 5.80 2.26 17.53
CA ILE A 39 6.13 1.29 18.57
C ILE A 39 6.48 2.01 19.88
N MET A 40 6.13 1.39 21.01
CA MET A 40 6.47 1.88 22.35
C MET A 40 7.89 1.44 22.70
N VAL A 41 8.80 2.38 22.84
CA VAL A 41 10.20 2.14 23.21
C VAL A 41 10.54 3.06 24.38
N GLU A 42 10.92 2.48 25.52
CA GLU A 42 11.33 3.20 26.74
C GLU A 42 10.31 4.26 27.19
N GLY A 43 9.02 3.94 27.08
CA GLY A 43 7.91 4.83 27.48
C GLY A 43 7.54 5.92 26.48
N ALA A 44 8.15 5.95 25.30
CA ALA A 44 7.85 6.90 24.23
C ALA A 44 7.42 6.18 22.92
N TRP A 45 6.47 6.78 22.22
CA TRP A 45 6.08 6.32 20.88
C TRP A 45 7.14 6.74 19.84
N LYS A 46 7.66 5.78 19.08
CA LYS A 46 8.57 6.01 17.96
C LYS A 46 7.95 5.47 16.68
N ASN A 47 7.86 6.31 15.65
CA ASN A 47 7.41 5.86 14.33
C ASN A 47 8.59 5.23 13.58
N ILE A 48 8.39 4.02 13.07
CA ILE A 48 9.41 3.25 12.35
C ILE A 48 9.15 3.16 10.84
N VAL A 49 8.13 3.87 10.35
CA VAL A 49 7.77 3.94 8.92
C VAL A 49 7.67 5.39 8.49
N SER A 50 8.24 5.73 7.35
CA SER A 50 8.10 7.06 6.75
C SER A 50 6.88 7.11 5.85
N GLY A 51 5.91 7.95 6.19
CA GLY A 51 4.64 8.14 5.47
C GLY A 51 4.44 9.58 4.98
N TYR A 52 3.18 9.99 4.94
CA TYR A 52 2.69 11.29 4.47
C TYR A 52 1.93 11.99 5.58
N ASP A 53 1.92 13.33 5.56
CA ASP A 53 1.28 14.14 6.59
C ASP A 53 -0.25 14.14 6.44
N ASP A 54 -0.72 14.22 5.18
CA ASP A 54 -2.14 14.25 4.80
C ASP A 54 -2.36 13.76 3.36
N GLN A 55 -3.61 13.83 2.86
CA GLN A 55 -3.95 13.48 1.48
C GLN A 55 -3.24 14.39 0.47
N LEU A 56 -3.16 15.67 0.75
CA LEU A 56 -2.55 16.64 -0.16
C LEU A 56 -1.04 16.40 -0.30
N ASP A 57 -0.37 16.04 0.80
CA ASP A 57 1.03 15.64 0.78
C ASP A 57 1.23 14.35 -0.04
N PHE A 58 0.35 13.37 0.12
CA PHE A 58 0.39 12.17 -0.72
C PHE A 58 0.20 12.51 -2.20
N ASP A 59 -0.84 13.25 -2.56
CA ASP A 59 -1.19 13.57 -3.94
C ASP A 59 -0.09 14.37 -4.66
N ASN A 60 0.55 15.32 -3.96
CA ASN A 60 1.56 16.20 -4.54
C ASN A 60 2.99 15.67 -4.49
N ASN A 61 3.28 14.78 -3.55
CA ASN A 61 4.66 14.42 -3.22
C ASN A 61 4.93 12.91 -3.25
N CYS A 62 3.96 12.04 -3.55
CA CYS A 62 4.15 10.60 -3.56
C CYS A 62 5.36 10.18 -4.42
N GLU A 63 5.43 10.66 -5.67
CA GLU A 63 6.54 10.37 -6.58
C GLU A 63 7.85 11.00 -6.08
N LYS A 64 7.83 12.27 -5.67
CA LYS A 64 9.02 13.00 -5.16
C LYS A 64 9.58 12.37 -3.90
N LYS A 65 8.73 11.78 -3.06
CA LYS A 65 9.11 11.05 -1.85
C LYS A 65 9.45 9.58 -2.13
N GLY A 66 9.56 9.16 -3.40
CA GLY A 66 9.99 7.82 -3.79
C GLY A 66 8.93 6.76 -3.57
N PHE A 67 7.64 7.07 -3.71
CA PHE A 67 6.52 6.11 -3.57
C PHE A 67 6.48 5.39 -2.22
N ARG A 68 6.77 6.09 -1.13
CA ARG A 68 6.82 5.52 0.22
C ARG A 68 5.55 4.77 0.58
N GLY A 69 5.69 3.54 1.03
CA GLY A 69 4.58 2.69 1.46
C GLY A 69 3.65 2.21 0.34
N CYS A 70 3.87 2.62 -0.92
CA CYS A 70 2.94 2.33 -2.00
C CYS A 70 2.78 0.84 -2.31
N LYS A 71 1.54 0.48 -2.68
CA LYS A 71 1.20 -0.81 -3.26
C LYS A 71 1.57 -0.83 -4.73
N LEU A 72 2.39 -1.78 -5.13
CA LEU A 72 2.89 -1.92 -6.50
C LEU A 72 2.15 -3.05 -7.19
N SER A 73 1.23 -2.72 -8.09
CA SER A 73 0.43 -3.68 -8.84
C SER A 73 -0.18 -3.00 -10.08
N PRO A 74 -0.32 -3.67 -11.22
CA PRO A 74 -0.05 -5.07 -11.51
C PRO A 74 1.41 -5.38 -11.90
N TYR A 75 2.33 -4.44 -11.74
CA TYR A 75 3.75 -4.65 -11.94
C TYR A 75 4.58 -3.87 -10.92
N VAL A 76 5.76 -4.41 -10.60
CA VAL A 76 6.73 -3.78 -9.71
C VAL A 76 7.87 -3.15 -10.51
N CYS A 77 8.55 -2.14 -9.92
CA CYS A 77 9.67 -1.45 -10.56
C CYS A 77 9.28 -0.85 -11.92
N ARG A 78 10.14 -0.93 -12.94
CA ARG A 78 9.99 -0.26 -14.23
C ARG A 78 9.62 -1.20 -15.36
N ILE A 79 8.71 -0.73 -16.23
CA ILE A 79 8.52 -1.29 -17.57
C ILE A 79 9.22 -0.34 -18.54
N LYS A 80 10.28 -0.84 -19.21
CA LYS A 80 11.08 -0.06 -20.15
C LYS A 80 10.21 0.45 -21.29
N ASP A 81 10.26 1.77 -21.53
CA ASP A 81 9.48 2.48 -22.55
C ASP A 81 7.96 2.23 -22.45
N GLY A 82 7.49 1.77 -21.27
CA GLY A 82 6.10 1.36 -21.04
C GLY A 82 5.66 0.12 -21.80
N LYS A 83 6.56 -0.61 -22.44
CA LYS A 83 6.23 -1.70 -23.35
C LYS A 83 6.51 -3.07 -22.76
N TYR A 84 5.58 -3.99 -22.95
CA TYR A 84 5.76 -5.40 -22.62
C TYR A 84 5.05 -6.30 -23.64
N LYS A 85 5.40 -7.58 -23.68
CA LYS A 85 4.77 -8.56 -24.57
C LYS A 85 4.13 -9.68 -23.75
N ILE A 86 2.96 -10.10 -24.21
CA ILE A 86 2.29 -11.32 -23.75
C ILE A 86 1.65 -12.00 -24.96
N ASN A 87 1.83 -13.31 -25.10
CA ASN A 87 1.31 -14.09 -26.22
C ASN A 87 1.59 -13.43 -27.59
N GLU A 88 2.86 -12.99 -27.80
CA GLU A 88 3.35 -12.29 -29.01
C GLU A 88 2.71 -10.91 -29.27
N LEU A 89 1.75 -10.46 -28.46
CA LEU A 89 1.15 -9.13 -28.57
C LEU A 89 1.95 -8.12 -27.74
N GLU A 90 2.28 -7.00 -28.37
CA GLU A 90 2.90 -5.85 -27.70
C GLU A 90 1.83 -4.95 -27.08
N HIS A 91 2.04 -4.59 -25.82
CA HIS A 91 1.23 -3.66 -25.06
C HIS A 91 2.03 -2.44 -24.66
N THR A 92 1.40 -1.28 -24.60
CA THR A 92 2.02 -0.04 -24.14
C THR A 92 1.17 0.58 -23.02
N ILE A 93 1.73 0.68 -21.82
CA ILE A 93 1.09 1.29 -20.65
C ILE A 93 0.92 2.78 -20.89
N GLY A 94 -0.29 3.30 -20.64
CA GLY A 94 -0.64 4.70 -20.86
C GLY A 94 -0.45 5.61 -19.63
N LYS A 95 -0.40 5.03 -18.42
CA LYS A 95 -0.36 5.79 -17.16
C LYS A 95 1.01 5.74 -16.48
N PHE A 96 1.27 6.76 -15.64
CA PHE A 96 2.39 6.81 -14.70
C PHE A 96 3.76 6.65 -15.37
N GLY A 97 3.99 7.46 -16.41
CA GLY A 97 5.30 7.56 -17.03
C GLY A 97 6.30 8.31 -16.14
N PHE A 98 7.48 7.75 -15.95
CA PHE A 98 8.61 8.34 -15.26
C PHE A 98 9.86 8.17 -16.12
N ASP A 99 10.44 9.27 -16.60
CA ASP A 99 11.63 9.29 -17.45
C ASP A 99 11.57 8.25 -18.60
N HIS A 100 10.53 8.34 -19.43
CA HIS A 100 10.21 7.45 -20.55
C HIS A 100 9.83 6.00 -20.16
N HIS A 101 9.79 5.69 -18.88
CA HIS A 101 9.38 4.37 -18.38
C HIS A 101 8.07 4.47 -17.59
N ASN A 102 7.35 3.37 -17.46
CA ASN A 102 6.25 3.27 -16.50
C ASN A 102 6.75 2.59 -15.23
N ILE A 103 6.33 3.09 -14.07
CA ILE A 103 6.87 2.68 -12.78
C ILE A 103 5.75 2.33 -11.79
N HIS A 104 5.97 1.27 -11.00
CA HIS A 104 5.23 0.92 -9.78
C HIS A 104 3.74 0.61 -9.94
N GLY A 105 3.33 0.17 -11.13
CA GLY A 105 1.98 -0.32 -11.36
C GLY A 105 0.97 0.78 -11.70
N LEU A 106 -0.30 0.47 -11.50
CA LEU A 106 -1.42 1.30 -11.96
C LEU A 106 -2.39 1.70 -10.83
N ILE A 107 -2.14 1.23 -9.61
CA ILE A 107 -3.09 1.37 -8.49
C ILE A 107 -2.49 2.00 -7.22
N TYR A 108 -1.23 2.46 -7.25
CA TYR A 108 -0.56 2.97 -6.05
C TYR A 108 -1.28 4.17 -5.38
N ASN A 109 -2.05 4.93 -6.16
CA ASN A 109 -2.86 6.06 -5.69
C ASN A 109 -4.38 5.79 -5.79
N SER A 110 -4.78 4.54 -5.94
CA SER A 110 -6.20 4.19 -6.02
C SER A 110 -6.84 4.18 -4.64
N VAL A 111 -8.14 4.46 -4.60
CA VAL A 111 -8.93 4.29 -3.39
C VAL A 111 -9.23 2.81 -3.19
N PHE A 112 -8.97 2.32 -1.98
CA PHE A 112 -9.36 1.01 -1.52
C PHE A 112 -10.59 1.11 -0.63
N GLU A 113 -11.57 0.25 -0.84
CA GLU A 113 -12.74 0.13 0.01
C GLU A 113 -12.38 -0.66 1.27
N ASN A 114 -12.75 -0.14 2.45
CA ASN A 114 -12.65 -0.88 3.70
C ASN A 114 -13.82 -1.88 3.80
N THR A 115 -13.52 -3.16 3.74
CA THR A 115 -14.52 -4.22 3.81
C THR A 115 -14.74 -4.79 5.20
N SER A 116 -13.75 -4.63 6.09
CA SER A 116 -13.85 -5.10 7.46
C SER A 116 -12.80 -4.43 8.35
N THR A 117 -13.24 -4.00 9.54
CA THR A 117 -12.35 -3.50 10.60
C THR A 117 -12.86 -4.04 11.93
N HIS A 118 -12.10 -4.89 12.60
CA HIS A 118 -12.50 -5.48 13.88
C HIS A 118 -11.29 -5.88 14.72
N SER A 119 -11.53 -6.10 16.01
CA SER A 119 -10.53 -6.61 16.93
C SER A 119 -11.14 -7.58 17.93
N ASN A 120 -10.28 -8.42 18.49
CA ASN A 120 -10.60 -9.34 19.56
C ASN A 120 -9.45 -9.38 20.59
N ASN A 121 -9.40 -10.40 21.45
CA ASN A 121 -8.37 -10.52 22.48
C ASN A 121 -6.98 -10.87 21.93
N THR A 122 -6.87 -11.35 20.70
CA THR A 122 -5.63 -11.88 20.11
C THR A 122 -5.09 -11.04 18.94
N GLU A 123 -5.96 -10.24 18.29
CA GLU A 123 -5.57 -9.47 17.11
C GLU A 123 -6.46 -8.25 16.85
N ALA A 124 -5.94 -7.29 16.08
CA ALA A 124 -6.69 -6.24 15.39
C ALA A 124 -6.49 -6.40 13.89
N LEU A 125 -7.56 -6.23 13.11
CA LEU A 125 -7.61 -6.54 11.69
C LEU A 125 -8.31 -5.44 10.90
N ALA A 126 -7.75 -5.13 9.72
CA ALA A 126 -8.40 -4.35 8.67
C ALA A 126 -8.29 -5.07 7.33
N SER A 127 -9.37 -5.09 6.57
CA SER A 127 -9.42 -5.65 5.23
C SER A 127 -9.84 -4.59 4.22
N LEU A 128 -9.08 -4.47 3.14
CA LEU A 128 -9.30 -3.51 2.08
C LEU A 128 -9.44 -4.24 0.75
N VAL A 129 -10.19 -3.66 -0.19
CA VAL A 129 -10.30 -4.17 -1.55
C VAL A 129 -10.22 -3.03 -2.57
N HIS A 130 -9.56 -3.27 -3.70
CA HIS A 130 -9.65 -2.45 -4.89
C HIS A 130 -9.99 -3.32 -6.10
N HIS A 131 -10.92 -2.82 -6.93
CA HIS A 131 -11.34 -3.48 -8.16
C HIS A 131 -10.77 -2.72 -9.36
N TYR A 132 -9.68 -3.21 -9.94
CA TYR A 132 -9.11 -2.66 -11.15
C TYR A 132 -9.96 -3.08 -12.37
N LYS A 133 -10.42 -2.09 -13.12
CA LYS A 133 -11.41 -2.27 -14.20
C LYS A 133 -10.81 -2.42 -15.59
N GLY A 134 -9.46 -2.47 -15.72
CA GLY A 134 -8.80 -2.53 -17.02
C GLY A 134 -8.82 -1.19 -17.75
N ASN A 135 -8.67 -0.08 -17.01
CA ASN A 135 -8.84 1.28 -17.56
C ASN A 135 -7.63 1.78 -18.36
N ASP A 136 -6.46 1.13 -18.21
CA ASP A 136 -5.28 1.47 -19.03
C ASP A 136 -5.30 0.64 -20.31
N ILE A 137 -5.13 1.31 -21.46
CA ILE A 137 -5.17 0.65 -22.77
C ILE A 137 -4.08 -0.41 -22.91
N GLY A 138 -2.95 -0.21 -22.25
CA GLY A 138 -1.83 -1.17 -22.24
C GLY A 138 -2.00 -2.27 -21.21
N TYR A 139 -2.98 -2.18 -20.30
CA TYR A 139 -3.29 -3.22 -19.33
C TYR A 139 -4.81 -3.38 -19.17
N PRO A 140 -5.49 -3.97 -20.15
CA PRO A 140 -6.96 -4.07 -20.18
C PRO A 140 -7.52 -5.22 -19.31
N TYR A 141 -6.71 -5.81 -18.46
CA TYR A 141 -7.07 -6.99 -17.66
C TYR A 141 -7.75 -6.60 -16.35
N LYS A 142 -8.93 -7.15 -16.10
CA LYS A 142 -9.69 -6.90 -14.87
C LYS A 142 -9.23 -7.82 -13.75
N TYR A 143 -8.96 -7.28 -12.57
CA TYR A 143 -8.65 -8.06 -11.36
C TYR A 143 -9.09 -7.31 -10.11
N SER A 144 -9.19 -8.02 -9.01
CA SER A 144 -9.32 -7.42 -7.68
C SER A 144 -8.09 -7.70 -6.86
N ILE A 145 -7.76 -6.78 -5.99
CA ILE A 145 -6.72 -6.93 -4.98
C ILE A 145 -7.32 -6.72 -3.60
N GLU A 146 -7.17 -7.71 -2.74
CA GLU A 146 -7.55 -7.66 -1.34
C GLU A 146 -6.28 -7.54 -0.50
N ILE A 147 -6.26 -6.58 0.43
CA ILE A 147 -5.18 -6.38 1.39
C ILE A 147 -5.75 -6.60 2.77
N LYS A 148 -5.08 -7.42 3.57
CA LYS A 148 -5.42 -7.63 4.96
C LYS A 148 -4.25 -7.27 5.86
N TYR A 149 -4.46 -6.29 6.73
CA TYR A 149 -3.54 -5.91 7.79
C TYR A 149 -3.97 -6.59 9.09
N LYS A 150 -3.07 -7.29 9.75
CA LYS A 150 -3.34 -8.02 10.99
C LYS A 150 -2.23 -7.75 12.00
N LEU A 151 -2.57 -6.99 13.04
CA LEU A 151 -1.69 -6.77 14.19
C LEU A 151 -1.95 -7.86 15.22
N GLN A 152 -0.90 -8.57 15.61
CA GLN A 152 -0.95 -9.67 16.59
C GLN A 152 0.06 -9.43 17.72
N SER A 153 0.02 -10.30 18.73
CA SER A 153 0.98 -10.28 19.84
C SER A 153 2.44 -10.36 19.35
N HIS A 154 3.38 -9.99 20.25
CA HIS A 154 4.83 -9.99 19.99
C HIS A 154 5.26 -8.99 18.90
N ASN A 155 4.56 -7.86 18.79
CA ASN A 155 4.84 -6.80 17.81
C ASN A 155 4.83 -7.33 16.36
N GLN A 156 3.94 -8.27 16.06
CA GLN A 156 3.83 -8.86 14.74
C GLN A 156 2.74 -8.18 13.94
N LEU A 157 3.13 -7.61 12.79
CA LEU A 157 2.21 -7.14 11.75
C LEU A 157 2.31 -8.06 10.54
N ILE A 158 1.19 -8.66 10.17
CA ILE A 158 1.06 -9.48 8.97
C ILE A 158 0.30 -8.67 7.93
N ILE A 159 0.84 -8.59 6.71
CA ILE A 159 0.18 -7.98 5.56
C ILE A 159 -0.01 -9.08 4.51
N GLU A 160 -1.25 -9.47 4.31
CA GLU A 160 -1.62 -10.46 3.31
C GLU A 160 -2.17 -9.74 2.07
N THR A 161 -1.71 -10.13 0.89
CA THR A 161 -2.28 -9.68 -0.38
C THR A 161 -2.86 -10.87 -1.13
N LYS A 162 -4.11 -10.72 -1.61
CA LYS A 162 -4.76 -11.69 -2.46
C LYS A 162 -5.18 -11.03 -3.76
N LEU A 163 -4.76 -11.61 -4.88
CA LEU A 163 -5.13 -11.20 -6.22
C LEU A 163 -6.19 -12.14 -6.79
N ILE A 164 -7.25 -11.58 -7.36
CA ILE A 164 -8.34 -12.34 -7.96
C ILE A 164 -8.44 -11.91 -9.42
N ASN A 165 -8.11 -12.83 -10.32
CA ASN A 165 -8.25 -12.61 -11.76
C ASN A 165 -9.74 -12.67 -12.15
N HIS A 166 -10.23 -11.61 -12.79
CA HIS A 166 -11.59 -11.53 -13.36
C HIS A 166 -11.59 -11.59 -14.89
N HIS A 167 -10.43 -11.84 -15.48
CA HIS A 167 -10.32 -12.09 -16.92
C HIS A 167 -10.52 -13.59 -17.21
N THR A 168 -10.91 -13.92 -18.43
CA THR A 168 -11.15 -15.32 -18.83
C THR A 168 -9.88 -16.13 -18.97
N GLU A 169 -8.75 -15.46 -19.22
CA GLU A 169 -7.44 -16.06 -19.42
C GLU A 169 -6.46 -15.63 -18.32
N ALA A 170 -5.28 -16.22 -18.32
CA ALA A 170 -4.20 -15.80 -17.44
C ALA A 170 -3.76 -14.37 -17.76
N ILE A 171 -3.51 -13.56 -16.74
CA ILE A 171 -3.06 -12.18 -16.87
C ILE A 171 -1.62 -12.03 -16.39
N PRO A 172 -0.82 -11.14 -17.02
CA PRO A 172 0.53 -10.84 -16.54
C PRO A 172 0.45 -9.97 -15.30
N ILE A 173 0.80 -10.49 -14.14
CA ILE A 173 0.72 -9.73 -12.90
C ILE A 173 1.92 -10.02 -11.99
N SER A 174 2.49 -8.97 -11.44
CA SER A 174 3.39 -9.03 -10.29
C SER A 174 2.95 -8.02 -9.24
N ASP A 175 3.34 -8.29 -7.99
CA ASP A 175 2.83 -7.56 -6.84
C ASP A 175 3.95 -7.28 -5.84
N GLY A 176 3.85 -6.13 -5.15
CA GLY A 176 4.84 -5.75 -4.16
C GLY A 176 4.42 -4.54 -3.32
N TRP A 177 5.32 -4.16 -2.43
CA TRP A 177 5.22 -2.98 -1.58
C TRP A 177 6.52 -2.19 -1.62
N HIS A 178 6.45 -0.88 -1.36
CA HIS A 178 7.61 0.02 -1.33
C HIS A 178 7.82 0.64 0.08
N PRO A 179 8.00 -0.16 1.15
CA PRO A 179 8.09 0.37 2.51
C PRO A 179 9.38 1.17 2.70
N TYR A 180 9.29 2.26 3.44
CA TYR A 180 10.41 3.04 3.91
C TYR A 180 10.47 2.95 5.44
N PHE A 181 11.33 2.08 5.95
CA PHE A 181 11.57 1.97 7.38
C PHE A 181 12.56 3.05 7.83
N THR A 182 12.38 3.55 9.06
CA THR A 182 13.27 4.52 9.68
C THR A 182 13.63 4.07 11.09
N LEU A 183 14.89 4.27 11.45
CA LEU A 183 15.40 4.03 12.81
C LEU A 183 15.54 5.34 13.61
N GLY A 184 15.06 6.48 13.04
CA GLY A 184 15.13 7.79 13.66
C GLY A 184 16.46 8.52 13.43
N SER A 185 17.36 7.96 12.62
CA SER A 185 18.63 8.55 12.19
C SER A 185 18.85 8.38 10.70
N LEU A 186 19.82 9.07 10.12
CA LEU A 186 20.24 8.83 8.75
C LEU A 186 20.88 7.45 8.64
N ILE A 187 20.71 6.79 7.49
CA ILE A 187 21.24 5.44 7.28
C ILE A 187 22.76 5.35 7.47
N ASN A 188 23.47 6.43 7.14
CA ASN A 188 24.92 6.50 7.33
C ASN A 188 25.36 6.58 8.82
N ASP A 189 24.43 6.89 9.71
CA ASP A 189 24.65 6.96 11.16
C ASP A 189 24.22 5.67 11.88
N CYS A 190 23.70 4.70 11.11
CA CYS A 190 23.31 3.39 11.62
C CYS A 190 24.50 2.43 11.52
N THR A 191 24.97 1.94 12.65
CA THR A 191 26.06 0.95 12.76
C THR A 191 25.54 -0.38 13.28
#